data_b557fabc5c6a40c24e4fe3dc58adb7d4
#
_entry.id   b557fabc5c6a40c24e4fe3dc58adb7d4
#
_cell.length_a   1.000
_cell.length_b   1.000
_cell.length_c   1.000
_cell.angle_alpha   90.00
_cell.angle_beta   90.00
_cell.angle_gamma   90.00
#
_symmetry.space_group_name_H-M   'P 1'
#
loop_
_entity.id
_entity.type
_entity.pdbx_description
1 polymer ?
#
loop_
_entity_poly.entity_id
_entity_poly.type
_entity_poly.pdbx_seq_one_letter_code
_entity_poly.pdbx_strand_id
1 'polypeptide(L)'
;MAPPHKLYVLGAGAMGSLFGCLLAEGGMDITLIDPWKEHVDAIVKNGLKMVGFGGERCISVNAALSAKGLPPADIVFVQCKAIHSHSAMSDSIAIVGPETAVISFQNGLGNEELLADIVGADKVLGGLTAQGASIEAPGAVRNYAELPSWIGEMAGGQSQRATALAALFSAHGLPTSASENIRLDIWRKLMANVGISAPSGIGNLKIREVMALPEMNAAVYAAIDEAVAVSEAIGLDLDPEDAREVLAKIIGPGGSGENKTSLCNDLLNKRPSEIDFINGAIVKLGKENGVATPVNATLVAAVKAIESHFTGADT
;
A
#
# COMPACT_ATOMS: atom_id res chain seq x y z
N MET A 1 7.30 33.18 -6.23
CA MET A 1 7.02 31.90 -5.58
C MET A 1 7.55 30.82 -6.52
N ALA A 2 8.24 29.81 -6.01
CA ALA A 2 8.58 28.62 -6.81
C ALA A 2 7.27 27.99 -7.33
N PRO A 3 7.26 27.39 -8.53
CA PRO A 3 6.08 26.67 -9.01
C PRO A 3 5.75 25.54 -8.00
N PRO A 4 4.46 25.21 -7.82
CA PRO A 4 4.08 24.10 -6.97
C PRO A 4 4.71 22.82 -7.51
N HIS A 5 5.14 21.94 -6.59
CA HIS A 5 5.65 20.61 -6.97
C HIS A 5 4.57 19.82 -7.70
N LYS A 6 4.94 19.27 -8.86
CA LYS A 6 4.06 18.46 -9.69
C LYS A 6 4.12 17.01 -9.20
N LEU A 7 3.00 16.51 -8.72
CA LEU A 7 2.90 15.14 -8.21
C LEU A 7 1.89 14.33 -9.02
N TYR A 8 2.32 13.17 -9.49
CA TYR A 8 1.43 12.19 -10.13
C TYR A 8 1.19 10.99 -9.23
N VAL A 9 -0.04 10.50 -9.21
CA VAL A 9 -0.42 9.31 -8.48
C VAL A 9 -0.80 8.23 -9.49
N LEU A 10 0.01 7.21 -9.61
CA LEU A 10 -0.28 6.02 -10.42
C LEU A 10 -1.17 5.07 -9.63
N GLY A 11 -2.45 4.99 -10.02
CA GLY A 11 -3.51 4.29 -9.34
C GLY A 11 -4.36 5.21 -8.47
N ALA A 12 -5.55 5.58 -8.97
CA ALA A 12 -6.55 6.36 -8.25
C ALA A 12 -7.56 5.45 -7.51
N GLY A 13 -7.10 4.32 -6.98
CA GLY A 13 -7.86 3.51 -6.04
C GLY A 13 -8.14 4.28 -4.74
N ALA A 14 -8.59 3.58 -3.70
CA ALA A 14 -8.96 4.22 -2.44
C ALA A 14 -7.84 5.09 -1.84
N MET A 15 -6.63 4.54 -1.73
CA MET A 15 -5.51 5.26 -1.12
C MET A 15 -4.95 6.34 -2.04
N GLY A 16 -4.83 6.08 -3.36
CA GLY A 16 -4.38 7.09 -4.31
C GLY A 16 -5.34 8.27 -4.40
N SER A 17 -6.65 8.01 -4.38
CA SER A 17 -7.68 9.05 -4.32
C SER A 17 -7.61 9.84 -3.01
N LEU A 18 -7.43 9.17 -1.87
CA LEU A 18 -7.28 9.86 -0.57
C LEU A 18 -6.07 10.79 -0.57
N PHE A 19 -4.89 10.28 -0.96
CA PHE A 19 -3.66 11.08 -0.97
C PHE A 19 -3.75 12.24 -1.97
N GLY A 20 -4.31 11.97 -3.16
CA GLY A 20 -4.56 13.01 -4.15
C GLY A 20 -5.49 14.10 -3.64
N CYS A 21 -6.58 13.74 -2.94
CA CYS A 21 -7.48 14.69 -2.30
C CYS A 21 -6.78 15.56 -1.26
N LEU A 22 -6.11 14.94 -0.30
CA LEU A 22 -5.46 15.65 0.82
C LEU A 22 -4.42 16.65 0.32
N LEU A 23 -3.55 16.20 -0.59
CA LEU A 23 -2.46 17.03 -1.12
C LEU A 23 -2.98 18.13 -2.08
N ALA A 24 -4.02 17.84 -2.89
CA ALA A 24 -4.64 18.86 -3.75
C ALA A 24 -5.40 19.91 -2.93
N GLU A 25 -6.11 19.50 -1.87
CA GLU A 25 -6.75 20.42 -0.92
C GLU A 25 -5.71 21.32 -0.22
N GLY A 26 -4.52 20.77 0.06
CA GLY A 26 -3.36 21.49 0.57
C GLY A 26 -2.68 22.41 -0.47
N GLY A 27 -3.09 22.40 -1.73
CA GLY A 27 -2.60 23.29 -2.79
C GLY A 27 -1.46 22.74 -3.64
N MET A 28 -1.17 21.44 -3.62
CA MET A 28 -0.22 20.82 -4.55
C MET A 28 -0.83 20.62 -5.94
N ASP A 29 0.01 20.66 -6.99
CA ASP A 29 -0.39 20.31 -8.36
C ASP A 29 -0.44 18.78 -8.53
N ILE A 30 -1.63 18.19 -8.38
CA ILE A 30 -1.86 16.77 -8.39
C ILE A 30 -2.55 16.32 -9.68
N THR A 31 -2.07 15.21 -10.27
CA THR A 31 -2.81 14.48 -11.30
C THR A 31 -2.92 13.01 -10.90
N LEU A 32 -4.15 12.52 -10.79
CA LEU A 32 -4.46 11.12 -10.59
C LEU A 32 -4.43 10.40 -11.94
N ILE A 33 -3.77 9.26 -12.02
CA ILE A 33 -3.66 8.48 -13.26
C ILE A 33 -4.19 7.07 -12.99
N ASP A 34 -5.30 6.71 -13.65
CA ASP A 34 -5.95 5.42 -13.47
C ASP A 34 -6.70 4.99 -14.74
N PRO A 35 -6.61 3.74 -15.17
CA PRO A 35 -7.34 3.25 -16.33
C PRO A 35 -8.86 3.12 -16.11
N TRP A 36 -9.36 3.25 -14.89
CA TRP A 36 -10.78 3.18 -14.58
C TRP A 36 -11.53 4.41 -15.06
N LYS A 37 -12.06 4.29 -16.29
CA LYS A 37 -12.65 5.40 -17.02
C LYS A 37 -13.77 6.12 -16.27
N GLU A 38 -14.69 5.37 -15.66
CA GLU A 38 -15.84 5.97 -14.95
C GLU A 38 -15.39 6.81 -13.76
N HIS A 39 -14.33 6.38 -13.08
CA HIS A 39 -13.77 7.11 -11.95
C HIS A 39 -13.06 8.39 -12.40
N VAL A 40 -12.21 8.29 -13.43
CA VAL A 40 -11.50 9.44 -14.01
C VAL A 40 -12.50 10.45 -14.59
N ASP A 41 -13.49 10.02 -15.37
CA ASP A 41 -14.50 10.92 -15.94
C ASP A 41 -15.30 11.66 -14.85
N ALA A 42 -15.65 10.96 -13.77
CA ALA A 42 -16.36 11.56 -12.64
C ALA A 42 -15.52 12.64 -11.95
N ILE A 43 -14.21 12.38 -11.74
CA ILE A 43 -13.27 13.32 -11.14
C ILE A 43 -13.10 14.56 -12.04
N VAL A 44 -12.86 14.36 -13.33
CA VAL A 44 -12.66 15.46 -14.29
C VAL A 44 -13.90 16.35 -14.36
N LYS A 45 -15.08 15.74 -14.32
CA LYS A 45 -16.35 16.48 -14.45
C LYS A 45 -16.75 17.22 -13.18
N ASN A 46 -16.57 16.61 -12.02
CA ASN A 46 -17.21 17.05 -10.77
C ASN A 46 -16.19 17.35 -9.66
N GLY A 47 -14.90 17.08 -9.85
CA GLY A 47 -13.92 16.96 -8.77
C GLY A 47 -14.02 15.62 -8.05
N LEU A 48 -13.11 15.37 -7.12
CA LEU A 48 -13.09 14.16 -6.29
C LEU A 48 -13.81 14.45 -4.96
N LYS A 49 -14.92 13.75 -4.75
CA LYS A 49 -15.71 13.86 -3.52
C LYS A 49 -15.04 13.07 -2.40
N MET A 50 -14.74 13.71 -1.28
CA MET A 50 -14.25 13.06 -0.06
C MET A 50 -15.32 13.12 1.01
N VAL A 51 -15.57 11.98 1.68
CA VAL A 51 -16.52 11.85 2.80
C VAL A 51 -15.85 11.19 4.00
N GLY A 52 -16.50 11.18 5.14
CA GLY A 52 -15.99 10.57 6.38
C GLY A 52 -15.24 11.55 7.25
N PHE A 53 -14.01 11.22 7.66
CA PHE A 53 -13.23 12.11 8.53
C PHE A 53 -13.02 13.48 7.89
N GLY A 54 -13.24 14.55 8.66
CA GLY A 54 -13.17 15.92 8.17
C GLY A 54 -14.42 16.39 7.41
N GLY A 55 -15.48 15.58 7.33
CA GLY A 55 -16.75 15.92 6.69
C GLY A 55 -16.77 15.69 5.18
N GLU A 56 -17.90 16.06 4.57
CA GLU A 56 -18.10 15.92 3.13
C GLU A 56 -17.58 17.18 2.39
N ARG A 57 -16.74 16.97 1.38
CA ARG A 57 -16.22 18.04 0.52
C ARG A 57 -15.84 17.54 -0.87
N CYS A 58 -15.79 18.44 -1.83
CA CYS A 58 -15.41 18.13 -3.21
C CYS A 58 -14.15 18.92 -3.56
N ILE A 59 -13.10 18.20 -3.93
CA ILE A 59 -11.76 18.74 -4.18
C ILE A 59 -11.52 18.74 -5.70
N SER A 60 -11.10 19.91 -6.23
CA SER A 60 -10.63 19.99 -7.61
C SER A 60 -9.27 19.34 -7.72
N VAL A 61 -9.16 18.29 -8.51
CA VAL A 61 -7.92 17.55 -8.78
C VAL A 61 -7.90 17.12 -10.24
N ASN A 62 -6.74 17.13 -10.87
CA ASN A 62 -6.63 16.64 -12.24
C ASN A 62 -6.67 15.10 -12.23
N ALA A 63 -7.23 14.53 -13.31
CA ALA A 63 -7.20 13.09 -13.52
C ALA A 63 -7.03 12.75 -15.01
N ALA A 64 -6.36 11.63 -15.28
CA ALA A 64 -6.08 11.14 -16.62
C ALA A 64 -6.15 9.61 -16.67
N LEU A 65 -6.51 9.07 -17.85
CA LEU A 65 -6.56 7.62 -18.06
C LEU A 65 -5.18 6.97 -18.22
N SER A 66 -4.16 7.77 -18.53
CA SER A 66 -2.77 7.33 -18.68
C SER A 66 -1.81 8.50 -18.52
N ALA A 67 -0.54 8.20 -18.30
CA ALA A 67 0.54 9.20 -18.24
C ALA A 67 0.96 9.75 -19.61
N LYS A 68 0.39 9.26 -20.70
CA LYS A 68 0.78 9.63 -22.07
C LYS A 68 0.61 11.12 -22.32
N GLY A 69 1.69 11.78 -22.70
CA GLY A 69 1.71 13.21 -23.03
C GLY A 69 1.85 14.14 -21.82
N LEU A 70 1.91 13.61 -20.61
CA LEU A 70 2.24 14.38 -19.42
C LEU A 70 3.74 14.68 -19.37
N PRO A 71 4.16 15.87 -18.92
CA PRO A 71 5.57 16.16 -18.70
C PRO A 71 6.13 15.41 -17.49
N PRO A 72 7.47 15.36 -17.32
CA PRO A 72 8.06 14.79 -16.11
C PRO A 72 7.52 15.43 -14.83
N ALA A 73 7.34 14.60 -13.80
CA ALA A 73 6.92 15.01 -12.47
C ALA A 73 8.12 15.26 -11.55
N ASP A 74 7.91 16.04 -10.49
CA ASP A 74 8.85 16.12 -9.37
C ASP A 74 8.71 14.88 -8.48
N ILE A 75 7.46 14.40 -8.31
CA ILE A 75 7.13 13.28 -7.42
C ILE A 75 6.13 12.36 -8.14
N VAL A 76 6.34 11.05 -8.01
CA VAL A 76 5.39 10.02 -8.44
C VAL A 76 5.05 9.14 -7.25
N PHE A 77 3.78 9.07 -6.87
CA PHE A 77 3.26 8.05 -5.96
C PHE A 77 2.79 6.83 -6.74
N VAL A 78 3.21 5.65 -6.32
CA VAL A 78 2.71 4.39 -6.86
C VAL A 78 1.72 3.80 -5.86
N GLN A 79 0.42 3.82 -6.22
CA GLN A 79 -0.71 3.45 -5.36
C GLN A 79 -1.68 2.48 -6.04
N CYS A 80 -1.33 1.98 -7.22
CA CYS A 80 -2.06 0.87 -7.82
C CYS A 80 -1.88 -0.40 -6.97
N LYS A 81 -2.68 -1.44 -7.22
CA LYS A 81 -2.43 -2.75 -6.63
C LYS A 81 -1.04 -3.24 -7.05
N ALA A 82 -0.31 -3.88 -6.13
CA ALA A 82 1.07 -4.32 -6.33
C ALA A 82 1.26 -5.18 -7.60
N ILE A 83 0.27 -6.01 -7.94
CA ILE A 83 0.24 -6.82 -9.16
C ILE A 83 0.28 -6.00 -10.47
N HIS A 84 -0.04 -4.71 -10.40
CA HIS A 84 -0.02 -3.79 -11.55
C HIS A 84 1.17 -2.83 -11.54
N SER A 85 2.03 -2.86 -10.52
CA SER A 85 3.12 -1.87 -10.35
C SER A 85 4.08 -1.86 -11.53
N HIS A 86 4.45 -3.05 -12.02
CA HIS A 86 5.38 -3.16 -13.16
C HIS A 86 4.80 -2.50 -14.42
N SER A 87 3.59 -2.87 -14.82
CA SER A 87 2.96 -2.29 -16.03
C SER A 87 2.68 -0.80 -15.86
N ALA A 88 2.11 -0.40 -14.72
CA ALA A 88 1.80 1.00 -14.44
C ALA A 88 3.03 1.90 -14.51
N MET A 89 4.17 1.47 -13.92
CA MET A 89 5.39 2.26 -13.95
C MET A 89 6.07 2.22 -15.33
N SER A 90 6.14 1.05 -15.97
CA SER A 90 6.75 0.92 -17.30
C SER A 90 6.01 1.73 -18.35
N ASP A 91 4.67 1.69 -18.35
CA ASP A 91 3.84 2.48 -19.28
C ASP A 91 3.90 3.98 -18.99
N SER A 92 4.33 4.35 -17.80
CA SER A 92 4.43 5.73 -17.33
C SER A 92 5.87 6.26 -17.27
N ILE A 93 6.86 5.53 -17.77
CA ILE A 93 8.28 5.90 -17.62
C ILE A 93 8.62 7.32 -18.12
N ALA A 94 7.87 7.84 -19.09
CA ALA A 94 8.09 9.18 -19.65
C ALA A 94 7.83 10.31 -18.64
N ILE A 95 7.10 10.06 -17.54
CA ILE A 95 6.89 11.07 -16.50
C ILE A 95 8.01 11.07 -15.44
N VAL A 96 8.97 10.15 -15.52
CA VAL A 96 10.11 10.08 -14.61
C VAL A 96 11.29 10.83 -15.21
N GLY A 97 11.59 12.00 -14.66
CA GLY A 97 12.76 12.79 -15.01
C GLY A 97 14.00 12.41 -14.17
N PRO A 98 15.13 13.12 -14.39
CA PRO A 98 16.36 12.86 -13.64
C PRO A 98 16.21 13.02 -12.13
N GLU A 99 15.45 14.01 -11.68
CA GLU A 99 15.27 14.37 -10.26
C GLU A 99 13.93 13.87 -9.66
N THR A 100 13.15 13.09 -10.41
CA THR A 100 11.86 12.60 -9.94
C THR A 100 12.04 11.66 -8.76
N ALA A 101 11.34 11.93 -7.66
CA ALA A 101 11.21 10.99 -6.53
C ALA A 101 10.03 10.05 -6.79
N VAL A 102 10.25 8.74 -6.73
CA VAL A 102 9.21 7.71 -6.88
C VAL A 102 8.98 7.07 -5.51
N ILE A 103 7.76 7.12 -5.01
CA ILE A 103 7.42 6.67 -3.64
C ILE A 103 6.31 5.63 -3.72
N SER A 104 6.55 4.44 -3.16
CA SER A 104 5.52 3.41 -2.98
C SER A 104 4.98 3.47 -1.56
N PHE A 105 3.65 3.56 -1.41
CA PHE A 105 2.96 3.32 -0.13
C PHE A 105 2.13 2.02 -0.18
N GLN A 106 2.44 1.15 -1.13
CA GLN A 106 1.72 -0.09 -1.35
C GLN A 106 1.95 -1.07 -0.19
N ASN A 107 0.99 -1.97 0.01
CA ASN A 107 1.17 -3.06 0.96
C ASN A 107 2.07 -4.15 0.37
N GLY A 108 2.76 -4.86 1.26
CA GLY A 108 3.61 -5.99 0.85
C GLY A 108 5.06 -5.61 0.68
N LEU A 109 5.86 -6.58 0.25
CA LEU A 109 7.31 -6.46 0.02
C LEU A 109 7.62 -6.63 -1.47
N GLY A 110 8.74 -6.05 -1.89
CA GLY A 110 9.24 -6.17 -3.25
C GLY A 110 8.72 -5.11 -4.21
N ASN A 111 7.85 -4.20 -3.75
CA ASN A 111 7.34 -3.10 -4.58
C ASN A 111 8.46 -2.10 -4.89
N GLU A 112 9.25 -1.72 -3.90
CA GLU A 112 10.33 -0.76 -4.03
C GLU A 112 11.45 -1.30 -4.91
N GLU A 113 11.82 -2.56 -4.75
CA GLU A 113 12.82 -3.25 -5.58
C GLU A 113 12.35 -3.33 -7.04
N LEU A 114 11.08 -3.69 -7.26
CA LEU A 114 10.48 -3.73 -8.60
C LEU A 114 10.51 -2.35 -9.27
N LEU A 115 10.20 -1.29 -8.53
CA LEU A 115 10.26 0.08 -9.04
C LEU A 115 11.70 0.50 -9.31
N ALA A 116 12.64 0.15 -8.43
CA ALA A 116 14.07 0.43 -8.59
C ALA A 116 14.65 -0.20 -9.87
N ASP A 117 14.22 -1.40 -10.22
CA ASP A 117 14.63 -2.07 -11.47
C ASP A 117 14.17 -1.32 -12.72
N ILE A 118 13.06 -0.54 -12.63
CA ILE A 118 12.50 0.20 -13.77
C ILE A 118 13.07 1.63 -13.86
N VAL A 119 13.14 2.34 -12.73
CA VAL A 119 13.43 3.78 -12.74
C VAL A 119 14.82 4.14 -12.18
N GLY A 120 15.52 3.17 -11.58
CA GLY A 120 16.77 3.35 -10.85
C GLY A 120 16.53 3.48 -9.34
N ALA A 121 17.38 2.82 -8.56
CA ALA A 121 17.26 2.75 -7.10
C ALA A 121 17.43 4.13 -6.42
N ASP A 122 18.20 5.02 -7.02
CA ASP A 122 18.43 6.40 -6.58
C ASP A 122 17.16 7.26 -6.56
N LYS A 123 16.13 6.89 -7.34
CA LYS A 123 14.86 7.60 -7.40
C LYS A 123 13.82 7.09 -6.42
N VAL A 124 13.97 5.85 -5.94
CA VAL A 124 12.92 5.19 -5.16
C VAL A 124 13.07 5.44 -3.67
N LEU A 125 11.97 5.80 -3.03
CA LEU A 125 11.81 5.79 -1.58
C LEU A 125 10.71 4.80 -1.20
N GLY A 126 10.90 4.12 -0.07
CA GLY A 126 9.85 3.36 0.57
C GLY A 126 8.89 4.28 1.31
N GLY A 127 7.64 3.84 1.41
CA GLY A 127 6.62 4.54 2.16
C GLY A 127 5.69 3.57 2.87
N LEU A 128 5.18 3.98 4.00
CA LEU A 128 4.10 3.29 4.67
C LEU A 128 3.10 4.29 5.24
N THR A 129 1.86 3.86 5.36
CA THR A 129 0.80 4.71 5.90
C THR A 129 -0.08 3.92 6.87
N ALA A 130 -0.53 4.59 7.92
CA ALA A 130 -1.60 4.10 8.78
C ALA A 130 -2.99 4.54 8.30
N GLN A 131 -3.07 5.40 7.29
CA GLN A 131 -4.31 5.87 6.69
C GLN A 131 -5.17 4.72 6.17
N GLY A 132 -6.49 4.93 6.19
CA GLY A 132 -7.45 4.00 5.64
C GLY A 132 -8.50 4.72 4.79
N ALA A 133 -8.82 4.13 3.65
CA ALA A 133 -9.82 4.66 2.72
C ALA A 133 -10.60 3.56 2.01
N SER A 134 -11.79 3.92 1.49
CA SER A 134 -12.53 3.08 0.55
C SER A 134 -13.12 3.92 -0.58
N ILE A 135 -13.29 3.31 -1.75
CA ILE A 135 -14.09 3.91 -2.83
C ILE A 135 -15.57 3.74 -2.47
N GLU A 136 -16.32 4.83 -2.46
CA GLU A 136 -17.77 4.83 -2.24
C GLU A 136 -18.53 4.69 -3.56
N ALA A 137 -18.03 5.37 -4.59
CA ALA A 137 -18.54 5.34 -5.96
C ALA A 137 -17.48 5.93 -6.90
N PRO A 138 -17.61 5.82 -8.22
CA PRO A 138 -16.78 6.57 -9.16
C PRO A 138 -16.75 8.06 -8.81
N GLY A 139 -15.54 8.62 -8.63
CA GLY A 139 -15.33 10.01 -8.21
C GLY A 139 -15.59 10.29 -6.73
N ALA A 140 -15.73 9.26 -5.87
CA ALA A 140 -15.98 9.45 -4.44
C ALA A 140 -15.15 8.48 -3.58
N VAL A 141 -14.45 9.04 -2.57
CA VAL A 141 -13.61 8.30 -1.62
C VAL A 141 -14.02 8.63 -0.19
N ARG A 142 -14.01 7.61 0.68
CA ARG A 142 -14.17 7.77 2.13
C ARG A 142 -12.82 7.77 2.80
N ASN A 143 -12.57 8.81 3.61
CA ASN A 143 -11.49 8.85 4.57
C ASN A 143 -11.98 8.34 5.92
N TYR A 144 -11.31 7.37 6.53
CA TYR A 144 -11.71 6.83 7.83
C TYR A 144 -11.13 7.60 9.01
N ALA A 145 -9.92 8.16 8.86
CA ALA A 145 -9.23 8.88 9.94
C ALA A 145 -8.06 9.69 9.37
N GLU A 146 -7.57 10.66 10.12
CA GLU A 146 -6.28 11.29 9.88
C GLU A 146 -5.21 10.57 10.69
N LEU A 147 -4.38 9.81 10.00
CA LEU A 147 -3.32 9.00 10.59
C LEU A 147 -1.99 9.27 9.89
N PRO A 148 -0.85 9.04 10.57
CA PRO A 148 0.46 9.36 10.01
C PRO A 148 0.89 8.42 8.88
N SER A 149 1.79 8.94 8.05
CA SER A 149 2.55 8.20 7.04
C SER A 149 4.05 8.39 7.28
N TRP A 150 4.86 7.49 6.73
CA TRP A 150 6.33 7.57 6.82
C TRP A 150 6.93 7.30 5.46
N ILE A 151 8.03 7.96 5.16
CA ILE A 151 8.83 7.73 3.97
C ILE A 151 10.32 7.67 4.33
N GLY A 152 11.11 6.94 3.57
CA GLY A 152 12.55 6.86 3.82
C GLY A 152 13.33 6.21 2.68
N GLU A 153 14.63 6.31 2.76
CA GLU A 153 15.53 5.66 1.82
C GLU A 153 15.54 4.13 2.04
N MET A 154 15.47 3.36 0.97
CA MET A 154 15.53 1.90 1.07
C MET A 154 16.89 1.39 1.58
N ALA A 155 17.94 2.19 1.39
CA ALA A 155 19.25 1.91 1.98
C ALA A 155 19.34 2.23 3.48
N GLY A 156 18.33 2.89 4.05
CA GLY A 156 18.31 3.36 5.43
C GLY A 156 19.15 4.61 5.67
N GLY A 157 19.15 5.08 6.92
CA GLY A 157 19.87 6.27 7.38
C GLY A 157 19.06 7.57 7.22
N GLN A 158 19.63 8.64 7.79
CA GLN A 158 19.03 9.97 7.67
C GLN A 158 19.15 10.49 6.24
N SER A 159 18.05 10.99 5.69
CA SER A 159 17.98 11.54 4.33
C SER A 159 17.39 12.94 4.34
N GLN A 160 18.16 13.90 3.81
CA GLN A 160 17.67 15.27 3.60
C GLN A 160 16.49 15.27 2.62
N ARG A 161 16.52 14.41 1.58
CA ARG A 161 15.44 14.27 0.59
C ARG A 161 14.17 13.76 1.25
N ALA A 162 14.24 12.66 2.02
CA ALA A 162 13.08 12.12 2.73
C ALA A 162 12.51 13.14 3.75
N THR A 163 13.39 13.85 4.48
CA THR A 163 12.97 14.89 5.43
C THR A 163 12.24 16.04 4.74
N ALA A 164 12.78 16.54 3.61
CA ALA A 164 12.17 17.62 2.86
C ALA A 164 10.81 17.22 2.26
N LEU A 165 10.70 16.00 1.70
CA LEU A 165 9.45 15.47 1.15
C LEU A 165 8.41 15.23 2.25
N ALA A 166 8.79 14.68 3.40
CA ALA A 166 7.89 14.48 4.53
C ALA A 166 7.34 15.83 5.05
N ALA A 167 8.19 16.84 5.17
CA ALA A 167 7.77 18.18 5.54
C ALA A 167 6.83 18.80 4.50
N LEU A 168 7.12 18.62 3.21
CA LEU A 168 6.27 19.07 2.10
C LEU A 168 4.87 18.44 2.19
N PHE A 169 4.78 17.11 2.34
CA PHE A 169 3.49 16.41 2.42
C PHE A 169 2.69 16.83 3.66
N SER A 170 3.37 16.93 4.81
CA SER A 170 2.72 17.38 6.05
C SER A 170 2.18 18.81 5.94
N ALA A 171 2.93 19.72 5.30
CA ALA A 171 2.47 21.09 5.06
C ALA A 171 1.25 21.16 4.13
N HIS A 172 1.01 20.13 3.33
CA HIS A 172 -0.09 20.04 2.37
C HIS A 172 -1.16 19.01 2.77
N GLY A 173 -1.30 18.70 4.07
CA GLY A 173 -2.44 17.95 4.60
C GLY A 173 -2.28 16.42 4.61
N LEU A 174 -1.10 15.89 4.29
CA LEU A 174 -0.77 14.48 4.46
C LEU A 174 0.29 14.33 5.55
N PRO A 175 -0.08 14.10 6.83
CA PRO A 175 0.85 13.96 7.93
C PRO A 175 1.91 12.89 7.62
N THR A 176 3.15 13.30 7.43
CA THR A 176 4.24 12.41 7.01
C THR A 176 5.49 12.71 7.80
N SER A 177 6.21 11.67 8.21
CA SER A 177 7.51 11.74 8.88
C SER A 177 8.58 11.01 8.07
N ALA A 178 9.83 11.46 8.16
CA ALA A 178 10.96 10.73 7.61
C ALA A 178 11.33 9.57 8.54
N SER A 179 11.55 8.39 7.96
CA SER A 179 12.06 7.20 8.66
C SER A 179 13.54 7.01 8.37
N GLU A 180 14.31 6.70 9.41
CA GLU A 180 15.72 6.32 9.27
C GLU A 180 15.90 4.85 8.86
N ASN A 181 14.84 4.01 8.99
CA ASN A 181 14.86 2.62 8.58
C ASN A 181 13.48 2.19 8.04
N ILE A 182 13.11 2.76 6.88
CA ILE A 182 11.79 2.51 6.28
C ILE A 182 11.56 1.02 5.95
N ARG A 183 12.61 0.25 5.64
CA ARG A 183 12.50 -1.19 5.40
C ARG A 183 11.99 -1.90 6.66
N LEU A 184 12.56 -1.60 7.82
CA LEU A 184 12.13 -2.19 9.09
C LEU A 184 10.69 -1.78 9.43
N ASP A 185 10.34 -0.52 9.20
CA ASP A 185 8.99 -0.02 9.46
C ASP A 185 7.94 -0.68 8.55
N ILE A 186 8.27 -0.89 7.26
CA ILE A 186 7.43 -1.65 6.32
C ILE A 186 7.26 -3.09 6.82
N TRP A 187 8.33 -3.76 7.25
CA TRP A 187 8.28 -5.10 7.79
C TRP A 187 7.43 -5.19 9.07
N ARG A 188 7.60 -4.28 10.03
CA ARG A 188 6.77 -4.22 11.25
C ARG A 188 5.29 -4.14 10.93
N LYS A 189 4.92 -3.21 10.03
CA LYS A 189 3.52 -3.08 9.59
C LYS A 189 3.02 -4.34 8.89
N LEU A 190 3.87 -4.95 8.06
CA LEU A 190 3.51 -6.12 7.27
C LEU A 190 3.16 -7.34 8.14
N MET A 191 3.76 -7.49 9.32
CA MET A 191 3.54 -8.65 10.18
C MET A 191 2.06 -8.89 10.49
N ALA A 192 1.30 -7.84 10.74
CA ALA A 192 -0.14 -7.97 10.92
C ALA A 192 -0.82 -8.53 9.66
N ASN A 193 -0.44 -8.02 8.47
CA ASN A 193 -1.01 -8.50 7.21
C ASN A 193 -0.62 -9.96 6.92
N VAL A 194 0.63 -10.35 7.18
CA VAL A 194 1.10 -11.74 7.04
C VAL A 194 0.24 -12.68 7.87
N GLY A 195 -0.03 -12.31 9.13
CA GLY A 195 -0.83 -13.16 10.02
C GLY A 195 -2.30 -13.22 9.65
N ILE A 196 -2.95 -12.06 9.43
CA ILE A 196 -4.43 -11.99 9.42
C ILE A 196 -5.06 -11.92 8.03
N SER A 197 -4.34 -11.46 6.98
CA SER A 197 -4.97 -11.19 5.69
C SER A 197 -5.50 -12.46 5.03
N ALA A 198 -4.68 -13.48 4.91
CA ALA A 198 -5.07 -14.75 4.29
C ALA A 198 -6.11 -15.52 5.12
N PRO A 199 -5.97 -15.72 6.46
CA PRO A 199 -7.02 -16.34 7.27
C PRO A 199 -8.37 -15.63 7.19
N SER A 200 -8.40 -14.29 7.20
CA SER A 200 -9.62 -13.51 7.02
C SER A 200 -10.25 -13.78 5.65
N GLY A 201 -9.45 -13.81 4.58
CA GLY A 201 -9.92 -14.07 3.22
C GLY A 201 -10.44 -15.49 3.02
N ILE A 202 -9.70 -16.49 3.48
CA ILE A 202 -10.05 -17.92 3.37
C ILE A 202 -11.35 -18.21 4.12
N GLY A 203 -11.45 -17.71 5.37
CA GLY A 203 -12.63 -17.93 6.22
C GLY A 203 -13.79 -16.97 5.93
N ASN A 204 -13.59 -15.94 5.15
CA ASN A 204 -14.53 -14.82 4.99
C ASN A 204 -14.93 -14.19 6.34
N LEU A 205 -13.96 -14.06 7.24
CA LEU A 205 -14.12 -13.64 8.63
C LEU A 205 -13.60 -12.22 8.85
N LYS A 206 -14.19 -11.52 9.83
CA LYS A 206 -13.62 -10.30 10.40
C LYS A 206 -12.33 -10.62 11.15
N ILE A 207 -11.46 -9.65 11.31
CA ILE A 207 -10.18 -9.82 12.02
C ILE A 207 -10.40 -10.39 13.42
N ARG A 208 -11.37 -9.86 14.18
CA ARG A 208 -11.71 -10.35 15.53
C ARG A 208 -12.18 -11.81 15.53
N GLU A 209 -12.96 -12.21 14.52
CA GLU A 209 -13.46 -13.56 14.38
C GLU A 209 -12.32 -14.57 14.08
N VAL A 210 -11.37 -14.17 13.22
CA VAL A 210 -10.14 -14.95 12.98
C VAL A 210 -9.41 -15.22 14.29
N MET A 211 -9.20 -14.17 15.09
CA MET A 211 -8.43 -14.27 16.33
C MET A 211 -9.19 -15.00 17.46
N ALA A 212 -10.51 -15.07 17.38
CA ALA A 212 -11.34 -15.81 18.35
C ALA A 212 -11.36 -17.32 18.11
N LEU A 213 -10.99 -17.79 16.91
CA LEU A 213 -10.90 -19.23 16.60
C LEU A 213 -9.49 -19.74 16.96
N PRO A 214 -9.35 -20.70 17.90
CA PRO A 214 -8.04 -21.13 18.38
C PRO A 214 -7.10 -21.63 17.27
N GLU A 215 -7.63 -22.38 16.30
CA GLU A 215 -6.86 -22.94 15.18
C GLU A 215 -6.38 -21.84 14.22
N MET A 216 -7.23 -20.84 13.94
CA MET A 216 -6.85 -19.70 13.11
C MET A 216 -5.85 -18.80 13.84
N ASN A 217 -6.06 -18.56 15.12
CA ASN A 217 -5.13 -17.79 15.96
C ASN A 217 -3.73 -18.43 15.96
N ALA A 218 -3.65 -19.75 16.13
CA ALA A 218 -2.38 -20.49 16.05
C ALA A 218 -1.71 -20.32 14.68
N ALA A 219 -2.47 -20.40 13.58
CA ALA A 219 -1.95 -20.19 12.23
C ALA A 219 -1.45 -18.77 12.00
N VAL A 220 -2.16 -17.76 12.55
CA VAL A 220 -1.74 -16.35 12.50
C VAL A 220 -0.35 -16.16 13.10
N TYR A 221 -0.15 -16.64 14.33
CA TYR A 221 1.15 -16.50 15.00
C TYR A 221 2.24 -17.33 14.33
N ALA A 222 1.94 -18.56 13.89
CA ALA A 222 2.90 -19.39 13.16
C ALA A 222 3.36 -18.72 11.83
N ALA A 223 2.45 -18.07 11.09
CA ALA A 223 2.82 -17.32 9.89
C ALA A 223 3.73 -16.12 10.20
N ILE A 224 3.48 -15.42 11.31
CA ILE A 224 4.31 -14.32 11.79
C ILE A 224 5.69 -14.83 12.23
N ASP A 225 5.75 -15.92 13.00
CA ASP A 225 7.02 -16.51 13.48
C ASP A 225 7.93 -16.91 12.30
N GLU A 226 7.35 -17.49 11.22
CA GLU A 226 8.09 -17.75 9.98
C GLU A 226 8.62 -16.47 9.34
N ALA A 227 7.81 -15.40 9.30
CA ALA A 227 8.22 -14.14 8.73
C ALA A 227 9.33 -13.44 9.55
N VAL A 228 9.27 -13.55 10.88
CA VAL A 228 10.35 -13.08 11.78
C VAL A 228 11.64 -13.83 11.49
N ALA A 229 11.60 -15.17 11.40
CA ALA A 229 12.77 -15.97 11.06
C ALA A 229 13.37 -15.58 9.68
N VAL A 230 12.51 -15.26 8.71
CA VAL A 230 12.97 -14.75 7.40
C VAL A 230 13.62 -13.38 7.55
N SER A 231 13.05 -12.47 8.36
CA SER A 231 13.63 -11.14 8.58
C SER A 231 15.02 -11.21 9.20
N GLU A 232 15.23 -12.09 10.17
CA GLU A 232 16.56 -12.35 10.76
C GLU A 232 17.55 -12.87 9.71
N ALA A 233 17.13 -13.81 8.87
CA ALA A 233 17.99 -14.39 7.84
C ALA A 233 18.45 -13.37 6.78
N ILE A 234 17.67 -12.31 6.54
CA ILE A 234 18.04 -11.21 5.64
C ILE A 234 18.68 -10.02 6.35
N GLY A 235 19.03 -10.16 7.64
CA GLY A 235 19.72 -9.15 8.43
C GLY A 235 18.84 -7.98 8.88
N LEU A 236 17.52 -8.17 8.98
CA LEU A 236 16.61 -7.22 9.59
C LEU A 236 16.35 -7.63 11.03
N ASP A 237 16.61 -6.73 11.97
CA ASP A 237 16.38 -6.93 13.40
C ASP A 237 14.93 -6.56 13.75
N LEU A 238 14.01 -7.48 13.41
CA LEU A 238 12.58 -7.34 13.71
C LEU A 238 12.29 -7.99 15.06
N ASP A 239 11.86 -7.18 16.04
CA ASP A 239 11.43 -7.72 17.32
C ASP A 239 10.10 -8.47 17.16
N PRO A 240 10.02 -9.77 17.53
CA PRO A 240 8.76 -10.52 17.52
C PRO A 240 7.63 -9.86 18.32
N GLU A 241 7.96 -9.14 19.40
CA GLU A 241 6.96 -8.42 20.20
C GLU A 241 6.35 -7.24 19.44
N ASP A 242 7.10 -6.56 18.58
CA ASP A 242 6.55 -5.49 17.72
C ASP A 242 5.37 -6.00 16.88
N ALA A 243 5.47 -7.21 16.32
CA ALA A 243 4.41 -7.84 15.55
C ALA A 243 3.16 -8.14 16.39
N ARG A 244 3.37 -8.63 17.61
CA ARG A 244 2.28 -8.92 18.58
C ARG A 244 1.60 -7.65 19.05
N GLU A 245 2.37 -6.59 19.31
CA GLU A 245 1.80 -5.28 19.68
C GLU A 245 0.94 -4.69 18.56
N VAL A 246 1.38 -4.76 17.31
CA VAL A 246 0.60 -4.28 16.16
C VAL A 246 -0.72 -5.04 16.06
N LEU A 247 -0.69 -6.39 16.19
CA LEU A 247 -1.92 -7.19 16.24
C LEU A 247 -2.82 -6.81 17.40
N ALA A 248 -2.27 -6.63 18.60
CA ALA A 248 -3.04 -6.25 19.78
C ALA A 248 -3.74 -4.89 19.58
N LYS A 249 -3.06 -3.92 18.96
CA LYS A 249 -3.66 -2.61 18.62
C LYS A 249 -4.79 -2.74 17.59
N ILE A 250 -4.63 -3.62 16.58
CA ILE A 250 -5.67 -3.86 15.56
C ILE A 250 -6.92 -4.48 16.18
N ILE A 251 -6.78 -5.42 17.12
CA ILE A 251 -7.89 -6.15 17.74
C ILE A 251 -8.51 -5.35 18.90
N GLY A 252 -7.71 -4.50 19.53
CA GLY A 252 -8.07 -3.71 20.72
C GLY A 252 -9.18 -2.70 20.50
N PRO A 253 -9.61 -2.01 21.58
CA PRO A 253 -10.61 -0.95 21.50
C PRO A 253 -10.18 0.17 20.54
N GLY A 254 -11.07 0.56 19.62
CA GLY A 254 -10.77 1.57 18.60
C GLY A 254 -9.95 1.08 17.41
N GLY A 255 -9.52 -0.20 17.41
CA GLY A 255 -8.85 -0.81 16.28
C GLY A 255 -9.81 -1.29 15.19
N SER A 256 -9.27 -1.91 14.15
CA SER A 256 -10.02 -2.38 12.98
C SER A 256 -10.53 -3.83 13.09
N GLY A 257 -10.56 -4.40 14.30
CA GLY A 257 -10.95 -5.79 14.55
C GLY A 257 -12.34 -6.17 14.01
N GLU A 258 -13.27 -5.22 13.91
CA GLU A 258 -14.60 -5.42 13.35
C GLU A 258 -14.63 -5.37 11.81
N ASN A 259 -13.52 -5.07 11.16
CA ASN A 259 -13.42 -5.04 9.71
C ASN A 259 -12.91 -6.37 9.15
N LYS A 260 -13.22 -6.63 7.90
CA LYS A 260 -12.52 -7.61 7.06
C LYS A 260 -11.25 -6.99 6.49
N THR A 261 -10.26 -7.82 6.22
CA THR A 261 -9.02 -7.35 5.59
C THR A 261 -9.24 -6.92 4.13
N SER A 262 -8.31 -6.15 3.58
CA SER A 262 -8.34 -5.76 2.15
C SER A 262 -8.32 -6.99 1.24
N LEU A 263 -7.53 -8.00 1.58
CA LEU A 263 -7.46 -9.27 0.86
C LEU A 263 -8.83 -9.99 0.88
N CYS A 264 -9.47 -10.08 2.05
CA CYS A 264 -10.83 -10.65 2.14
C CYS A 264 -11.82 -9.92 1.23
N ASN A 265 -11.78 -8.58 1.24
CA ASN A 265 -12.64 -7.76 0.37
C ASN A 265 -12.33 -7.97 -1.12
N ASP A 266 -11.06 -8.15 -1.49
CA ASP A 266 -10.71 -8.48 -2.89
C ASP A 266 -11.31 -9.82 -3.31
N LEU A 267 -11.16 -10.87 -2.51
CA LEU A 267 -11.74 -12.19 -2.81
C LEU A 267 -13.27 -12.14 -2.90
N LEU A 268 -13.94 -11.43 -1.99
CA LEU A 268 -15.41 -11.24 -2.03
C LEU A 268 -15.88 -10.53 -3.29
N ASN A 269 -15.08 -9.60 -3.80
CA ASN A 269 -15.36 -8.87 -5.03
C ASN A 269 -14.78 -9.55 -6.28
N LYS A 270 -14.32 -10.81 -6.17
CA LYS A 270 -13.73 -11.58 -7.27
C LYS A 270 -12.59 -10.83 -7.97
N ARG A 271 -11.72 -10.21 -7.18
CA ARG A 271 -10.54 -9.50 -7.66
C ARG A 271 -9.28 -10.22 -7.18
N PRO A 272 -8.21 -10.26 -8.00
CA PRO A 272 -6.91 -10.73 -7.55
C PRO A 272 -6.44 -9.95 -6.33
N SER A 273 -5.91 -10.67 -5.34
CA SER A 273 -5.38 -10.10 -4.11
C SER A 273 -3.88 -9.79 -4.22
N GLU A 274 -3.32 -9.22 -3.17
CA GLU A 274 -1.89 -8.96 -3.03
C GLU A 274 -1.16 -10.08 -2.26
N ILE A 275 -1.71 -11.31 -2.27
CA ILE A 275 -1.14 -12.44 -1.52
C ILE A 275 0.33 -12.71 -1.86
N ASP A 276 0.73 -12.53 -3.13
CA ASP A 276 2.09 -12.75 -3.60
C ASP A 276 3.09 -11.75 -3.00
N PHE A 277 2.65 -10.54 -2.68
CA PHE A 277 3.45 -9.48 -2.08
C PHE A 277 3.41 -9.49 -0.54
N ILE A 278 2.52 -10.29 0.06
CA ILE A 278 2.39 -10.45 1.52
C ILE A 278 3.00 -11.80 1.91
N ASN A 279 2.21 -12.84 2.04
CA ASN A 279 2.70 -14.18 2.41
C ASN A 279 3.61 -14.78 1.34
N GLY A 280 3.32 -14.55 0.05
CA GLY A 280 4.15 -15.02 -1.05
C GLY A 280 5.56 -14.42 -1.05
N ALA A 281 5.71 -13.16 -0.63
CA ALA A 281 7.03 -12.55 -0.45
C ALA A 281 7.83 -13.21 0.67
N ILE A 282 7.18 -13.57 1.78
CA ILE A 282 7.81 -14.34 2.87
C ILE A 282 8.27 -15.71 2.37
N VAL A 283 7.43 -16.41 1.60
CA VAL A 283 7.79 -17.73 1.01
C VAL A 283 8.98 -17.60 0.07
N LYS A 284 9.00 -16.59 -0.79
CA LYS A 284 10.10 -16.33 -1.72
C LYS A 284 11.40 -16.05 -0.96
N LEU A 285 11.40 -15.09 -0.04
CA LEU A 285 12.58 -14.72 0.73
C LEU A 285 13.06 -15.88 1.62
N GLY A 286 12.14 -16.64 2.22
CA GLY A 286 12.48 -17.84 3.00
C GLY A 286 13.22 -18.87 2.15
N LYS A 287 12.73 -19.15 0.94
CA LYS A 287 13.40 -20.06 -0.01
C LYS A 287 14.80 -19.56 -0.41
N GLU A 288 14.94 -18.27 -0.68
CA GLU A 288 16.22 -17.65 -1.07
C GLU A 288 17.26 -17.68 0.06
N ASN A 289 16.81 -17.68 1.33
CA ASN A 289 17.68 -17.61 2.51
C ASN A 289 17.68 -18.90 3.35
N GLY A 290 17.09 -19.98 2.85
CA GLY A 290 17.12 -21.30 3.53
C GLY A 290 16.23 -21.42 4.76
N VAL A 291 15.21 -20.56 4.89
CA VAL A 291 14.22 -20.57 5.99
C VAL A 291 12.94 -21.25 5.52
N ALA A 292 12.48 -22.26 6.25
CA ALA A 292 11.23 -22.96 5.96
C ALA A 292 10.01 -22.08 6.32
N THR A 293 9.06 -21.98 5.40
CA THR A 293 7.84 -21.16 5.56
C THR A 293 6.57 -21.95 5.17
N PRO A 294 6.33 -23.14 5.76
CA PRO A 294 5.24 -24.02 5.34
C PRO A 294 3.84 -23.44 5.61
N VAL A 295 3.65 -22.65 6.67
CA VAL A 295 2.36 -22.02 6.98
C VAL A 295 2.06 -20.93 5.95
N ASN A 296 3.00 -20.02 5.70
CA ASN A 296 2.83 -19.01 4.66
C ASN A 296 2.59 -19.62 3.28
N ALA A 297 3.32 -20.67 2.92
CA ALA A 297 3.14 -21.38 1.64
C ALA A 297 1.72 -22.00 1.54
N THR A 298 1.21 -22.58 2.62
CA THR A 298 -0.14 -23.15 2.66
C THR A 298 -1.21 -22.04 2.51
N LEU A 299 -1.03 -20.91 3.20
CA LEU A 299 -1.94 -19.77 3.08
C LEU A 299 -1.96 -19.20 1.65
N VAL A 300 -0.80 -19.06 1.01
CA VAL A 300 -0.71 -18.67 -0.40
C VAL A 300 -1.46 -19.64 -1.29
N ALA A 301 -1.22 -20.94 -1.15
CA ALA A 301 -1.89 -21.97 -1.96
C ALA A 301 -3.42 -21.93 -1.79
N ALA A 302 -3.92 -21.75 -0.56
CA ALA A 302 -5.35 -21.67 -0.29
C ALA A 302 -6.00 -20.41 -0.91
N VAL A 303 -5.36 -19.25 -0.81
CA VAL A 303 -5.85 -18.02 -1.46
C VAL A 303 -5.83 -18.16 -2.97
N LYS A 304 -4.74 -18.68 -3.56
CA LYS A 304 -4.66 -18.92 -5.01
C LYS A 304 -5.72 -19.90 -5.51
N ALA A 305 -6.03 -20.93 -4.72
CA ALA A 305 -7.13 -21.85 -5.04
C ALA A 305 -8.48 -21.13 -5.10
N ILE A 306 -8.75 -20.17 -4.20
CA ILE A 306 -9.95 -19.35 -4.25
C ILE A 306 -9.92 -18.43 -5.50
N GLU A 307 -8.79 -17.77 -5.76
CA GLU A 307 -8.62 -16.89 -6.92
C GLU A 307 -8.84 -17.63 -8.25
N SER A 308 -8.45 -18.91 -8.35
CA SER A 308 -8.63 -19.69 -9.57
C SER A 308 -10.10 -19.86 -10.01
N HIS A 309 -11.06 -19.68 -9.09
CA HIS A 309 -12.49 -19.73 -9.44
C HIS A 309 -12.96 -18.51 -10.25
N PHE A 310 -12.22 -17.42 -10.27
CA PHE A 310 -12.60 -16.21 -10.99
C PHE A 310 -11.51 -15.62 -11.90
N THR A 311 -10.27 -16.10 -11.79
CA THR A 311 -9.17 -15.70 -12.70
C THR A 311 -8.93 -16.70 -13.82
N GLY A 312 -9.50 -17.91 -13.74
CA GLY A 312 -9.30 -19.03 -14.68
C GLY A 312 -10.38 -19.23 -15.72
N ALA A 313 -11.20 -18.23 -16.01
CA ALA A 313 -12.31 -18.37 -16.99
C ALA A 313 -11.89 -18.18 -18.46
N ASP A 314 -10.61 -17.92 -18.76
CA ASP A 314 -10.09 -17.70 -20.11
C ASP A 314 -8.82 -18.54 -20.40
N THR A 315 -8.91 -19.88 -20.23
CA THR A 315 -7.93 -20.81 -20.80
C THR A 315 -8.59 -21.78 -21.77
#